data_b0b740c26068e7362475437d03107f20
#
_entry.id   b0b740c26068e7362475437d03107f20
#
_cell.length_a   1.000
_cell.length_b   1.000
_cell.length_c   1.000
_cell.angle_alpha   90.00
_cell.angle_beta   90.00
_cell.angle_gamma   90.00
#
_symmetry.space_group_name_H-M   'P 1'
#
loop_
_entity.id
_entity.type
_entity.pdbx_description
1 polymer ?
#
loop_
_entity_poly.entity_id
_entity_poly.type
_entity_poly.pdbx_seq_one_letter_code
_entity_poly.pdbx_strand_id
1 'polypeptide(L)'
;MRRAAVLVLVVSLGFPVSTAVAEEDLAFTGSGWGHGVGLSQYGARAMADGGATVSEILGHYFPGSMLRNIDTLIVGSELLADGDPIWVGLLQDRSEVTFRLEAGVADLCLDESNVCVALAEDGDTWRFGPAGEGLCMFSRMAEDGAYVPFEPYGTCSASARPMAERTIFRIPRKARSYRDGTLRFRTSPASGRYHLSIELGIEDFLGGVQELPDFWPGASLEAQAVVSRTVVLSRLIEHGSAGSFDEWRMEYCACHLKDDDPEQS
;
A
#
# COMPACT_ATOMS: atom_id res chain seq x y z
N MET A 1 11.74 93.44 50.74
CA MET A 1 12.31 92.17 50.32
C MET A 1 11.19 91.13 50.32
N ARG A 2 10.63 90.83 49.16
CA ARG A 2 9.53 89.86 48.99
C ARG A 2 10.14 88.51 48.60
N ARG A 3 9.96 87.50 49.45
CA ARG A 3 10.37 86.12 49.13
C ARG A 3 9.23 85.44 48.33
N ALA A 4 9.47 85.09 47.11
CA ALA A 4 8.55 84.28 46.31
C ALA A 4 8.75 82.82 46.66
N ALA A 5 7.69 82.12 47.06
CA ALA A 5 7.67 80.67 47.24
C ALA A 5 7.30 80.06 45.89
N VAL A 6 8.18 79.17 45.43
CA VAL A 6 7.92 78.35 44.21
C VAL A 6 7.25 77.07 44.67
N LEU A 7 6.04 76.80 44.20
CA LEU A 7 5.28 75.58 44.47
C LEU A 7 5.64 74.60 43.31
N VAL A 8 6.34 73.51 43.65
CA VAL A 8 6.61 72.43 42.68
C VAL A 8 5.48 71.40 42.75
N LEU A 9 4.71 71.37 41.70
CA LEU A 9 3.64 70.38 41.48
C LEU A 9 4.25 69.11 40.91
N VAL A 10 4.32 68.00 41.70
CA VAL A 10 4.74 66.68 41.21
C VAL A 10 3.52 65.96 40.69
N VAL A 11 3.40 65.85 39.36
CA VAL A 11 2.39 65.04 38.66
C VAL A 11 2.93 63.64 38.54
N SER A 12 2.42 62.71 39.36
CA SER A 12 2.68 61.29 39.23
C SER A 12 1.85 60.70 38.08
N LEU A 13 2.49 60.49 36.94
CA LEU A 13 1.94 59.73 35.84
C LEU A 13 1.91 58.23 36.25
N GLY A 14 0.75 57.73 36.68
CA GLY A 14 0.51 56.30 36.86
C GLY A 14 0.45 55.64 35.50
N PHE A 15 1.50 54.90 35.13
CA PHE A 15 1.44 53.95 34.02
C PHE A 15 0.70 52.71 34.45
N PRO A 16 -0.29 52.21 33.69
CA PRO A 16 -0.87 50.90 33.95
C PRO A 16 0.20 49.85 33.71
N VAL A 17 0.57 49.11 34.75
CA VAL A 17 1.38 47.90 34.64
C VAL A 17 0.47 46.85 34.03
N SER A 18 0.59 46.62 32.72
CA SER A 18 0.02 45.43 32.07
C SER A 18 0.76 44.24 32.61
N THR A 19 0.11 43.44 33.45
CA THR A 19 0.58 42.09 33.75
C THR A 19 0.48 41.28 32.46
N ALA A 20 1.60 41.05 31.80
CA ALA A 20 1.70 40.03 30.75
C ALA A 20 1.40 38.70 31.44
N VAL A 21 0.26 38.09 31.12
CA VAL A 21 0.01 36.69 31.41
C VAL A 21 0.99 35.93 30.52
N ALA A 22 1.98 35.29 31.11
CA ALA A 22 2.83 34.37 30.40
C ALA A 22 1.91 33.26 29.85
N GLU A 23 1.76 33.17 28.51
CA GLU A 23 1.23 31.97 27.92
C GLU A 23 2.20 30.85 28.29
N GLU A 24 1.73 29.90 29.11
CA GLU A 24 2.47 28.68 29.35
C GLU A 24 2.46 27.89 28.07
N ASP A 25 3.58 27.86 27.37
CA ASP A 25 3.79 26.98 26.22
C ASP A 25 3.71 25.53 26.67
N LEU A 26 2.67 24.83 26.26
CA LEU A 26 2.56 23.39 26.46
C LEU A 26 3.50 22.70 25.45
N ALA A 27 4.62 22.22 25.95
CA ALA A 27 5.58 21.44 25.16
C ALA A 27 5.23 19.95 25.24
N PHE A 28 4.96 19.34 24.09
CA PHE A 28 4.80 17.89 23.96
C PHE A 28 6.08 17.30 23.41
N THR A 29 6.65 16.34 24.11
CA THR A 29 7.77 15.52 23.62
C THR A 29 7.30 14.09 23.49
N GLY A 30 7.54 13.50 22.34
CA GLY A 30 7.15 12.12 22.07
C GLY A 30 7.98 11.55 20.92
N SER A 31 7.98 10.24 20.82
CA SER A 31 8.53 9.52 19.68
C SER A 31 7.55 8.45 19.26
N GLY A 32 7.53 8.12 17.96
CA GLY A 32 6.67 7.09 17.41
C GLY A 32 7.30 6.46 16.17
N TRP A 33 6.74 5.36 15.74
CA TRP A 33 7.06 4.71 14.46
C TRP A 33 6.02 5.14 13.43
N GLY A 34 6.46 5.34 12.19
CA GLY A 34 5.61 5.70 11.08
C GLY A 34 5.61 7.19 10.74
N HIS A 35 4.77 7.58 9.80
CA HIS A 35 4.72 8.93 9.22
C HIS A 35 4.04 10.00 10.12
N GLY A 36 3.39 9.59 11.21
CA GLY A 36 2.74 10.52 12.16
C GLY A 36 1.49 11.23 11.64
N VAL A 37 0.92 10.77 10.51
CA VAL A 37 -0.29 11.31 9.88
C VAL A 37 -1.30 10.19 9.71
N GLY A 38 -2.59 10.46 10.02
CA GLY A 38 -3.66 9.47 9.93
C GLY A 38 -3.92 8.71 11.22
N LEU A 39 -4.35 7.44 11.12
CA LEU A 39 -4.72 6.62 12.26
C LEU A 39 -3.50 6.18 13.07
N SER A 40 -3.43 6.58 14.33
CA SER A 40 -2.48 5.98 15.26
C SER A 40 -2.96 4.59 15.69
N GLN A 41 -2.25 3.55 15.31
CA GLN A 41 -2.61 2.15 15.62
C GLN A 41 -2.74 1.93 17.14
N TYR A 42 -1.74 2.34 17.94
CA TYR A 42 -1.79 2.24 19.39
C TYR A 42 -2.82 3.16 20.04
N GLY A 43 -3.09 4.32 19.43
CA GLY A 43 -4.15 5.22 19.86
C GLY A 43 -5.53 4.62 19.62
N ALA A 44 -5.76 4.03 18.43
CA ALA A 44 -6.98 3.31 18.12
C ALA A 44 -7.21 2.13 19.07
N ARG A 45 -6.15 1.37 19.39
CA ARG A 45 -6.20 0.31 20.38
C ARG A 45 -6.61 0.84 21.76
N ALA A 46 -5.95 1.90 22.25
CA ALA A 46 -6.27 2.46 23.56
C ALA A 46 -7.72 2.96 23.64
N MET A 47 -8.23 3.57 22.59
CA MET A 47 -9.64 3.97 22.48
C MET A 47 -10.57 2.74 22.49
N ALA A 48 -10.25 1.70 21.75
CA ALA A 48 -11.02 0.47 21.70
C ALA A 48 -10.99 -0.30 23.03
N ASP A 49 -9.85 -0.36 23.73
CA ASP A 49 -9.73 -0.90 25.08
C ASP A 49 -10.59 -0.10 26.09
N GLY A 50 -10.78 1.21 25.85
CA GLY A 50 -11.69 2.08 26.60
C GLY A 50 -13.17 1.96 26.19
N GLY A 51 -13.51 1.08 25.26
CA GLY A 51 -14.87 0.81 24.80
C GLY A 51 -15.35 1.70 23.65
N ALA A 52 -14.45 2.46 23.00
CA ALA A 52 -14.82 3.26 21.83
C ALA A 52 -15.20 2.37 20.64
N THR A 53 -16.21 2.81 19.91
CA THR A 53 -16.68 2.20 18.66
C THR A 53 -15.75 2.57 17.48
N VAL A 54 -15.85 1.84 16.39
CA VAL A 54 -15.16 2.15 15.13
C VAL A 54 -15.42 3.59 14.68
N SER A 55 -16.67 4.03 14.73
CA SER A 55 -17.07 5.39 14.33
C SER A 55 -16.43 6.47 15.22
N GLU A 56 -16.31 6.23 16.51
CA GLU A 56 -15.65 7.16 17.43
C GLU A 56 -14.15 7.22 17.18
N ILE A 57 -13.51 6.08 16.96
CA ILE A 57 -12.08 6.00 16.60
C ILE A 57 -11.83 6.76 15.29
N LEU A 58 -12.57 6.43 14.23
CA LEU A 58 -12.41 7.09 12.93
C LEU A 58 -12.72 8.59 13.00
N GLY A 59 -13.77 8.98 13.74
CA GLY A 59 -14.13 10.39 13.93
C GLY A 59 -13.07 11.19 14.68
N HIS A 60 -12.32 10.55 15.58
CA HIS A 60 -11.21 11.17 16.30
C HIS A 60 -10.03 11.47 15.38
N TYR A 61 -9.61 10.48 14.54
CA TYR A 61 -8.44 10.63 13.67
C TYR A 61 -8.75 11.35 12.36
N PHE A 62 -10.00 11.30 11.90
CA PHE A 62 -10.46 11.89 10.64
C PHE A 62 -11.68 12.78 10.88
N PRO A 63 -11.52 13.91 11.59
CA PRO A 63 -12.64 14.78 11.95
C PRO A 63 -13.32 15.32 10.68
N GLY A 64 -14.66 15.28 10.65
CA GLY A 64 -15.46 15.71 9.50
C GLY A 64 -15.63 14.66 8.41
N SER A 65 -14.97 13.51 8.50
CA SER A 65 -15.24 12.37 7.63
C SER A 65 -16.51 11.64 8.05
N MET A 66 -17.11 10.89 7.13
CA MET A 66 -18.27 10.04 7.39
C MET A 66 -18.01 8.63 6.88
N LEU A 67 -18.23 7.65 7.76
CA LEU A 67 -18.22 6.25 7.34
C LEU A 67 -19.39 6.01 6.36
N ARG A 68 -19.07 5.48 5.18
CA ARG A 68 -20.03 5.18 4.12
C ARG A 68 -19.85 3.75 3.64
N ASN A 69 -20.94 3.10 3.29
CA ASN A 69 -20.85 1.85 2.53
C ASN A 69 -20.41 2.17 1.10
N ILE A 70 -19.39 1.46 0.61
CA ILE A 70 -18.81 1.67 -0.71
C ILE A 70 -19.86 1.47 -1.83
N ASP A 71 -20.80 0.53 -1.66
CA ASP A 71 -21.88 0.28 -2.63
C ASP A 71 -22.80 1.50 -2.83
N THR A 72 -22.77 2.46 -1.90
CA THR A 72 -23.56 3.69 -1.98
C THR A 72 -22.83 4.84 -2.67
N LEU A 73 -21.55 4.66 -3.00
CA LEU A 73 -20.74 5.64 -3.70
C LEU A 73 -20.76 5.33 -5.20
N ILE A 74 -21.14 6.29 -6.03
CA ILE A 74 -21.24 6.12 -7.50
C ILE A 74 -19.92 5.59 -8.07
N VAL A 75 -18.80 6.25 -7.74
CA VAL A 75 -17.47 5.84 -8.20
C VAL A 75 -17.06 4.49 -7.61
N GLY A 76 -17.37 4.25 -6.32
CA GLY A 76 -17.06 2.99 -5.66
C GLY A 76 -17.88 1.81 -6.21
N SER A 77 -19.15 2.04 -6.56
CA SER A 77 -20.01 0.99 -7.13
C SER A 77 -19.57 0.57 -8.53
N GLU A 78 -19.09 1.50 -9.35
CA GLU A 78 -18.52 1.20 -10.67
C GLU A 78 -17.24 0.34 -10.54
N LEU A 79 -16.29 0.75 -9.71
CA LEU A 79 -15.05 0.01 -9.47
C LEU A 79 -15.29 -1.38 -8.89
N LEU A 80 -16.28 -1.54 -8.00
CA LEU A 80 -16.61 -2.84 -7.43
C LEU A 80 -17.45 -3.72 -8.37
N ALA A 81 -18.36 -3.11 -9.17
CA ALA A 81 -19.22 -3.83 -10.11
C ALA A 81 -18.39 -4.49 -11.22
N ASP A 82 -17.32 -3.85 -11.66
CA ASP A 82 -16.41 -4.36 -12.67
C ASP A 82 -15.41 -5.37 -12.06
N GLY A 83 -15.39 -5.53 -10.73
CA GLY A 83 -14.49 -6.44 -10.04
C GLY A 83 -13.03 -6.08 -10.25
N ASP A 84 -12.73 -4.78 -10.43
CA ASP A 84 -11.38 -4.32 -10.73
C ASP A 84 -10.41 -4.75 -9.62
N PRO A 85 -9.47 -5.64 -9.94
CA PRO A 85 -8.48 -6.08 -8.97
C PRO A 85 -7.48 -4.97 -8.69
N ILE A 86 -6.91 -4.98 -7.51
CA ILE A 86 -5.75 -4.16 -7.23
C ILE A 86 -4.45 -4.88 -7.62
N TRP A 87 -3.49 -4.14 -8.08
CA TRP A 87 -2.13 -4.62 -8.28
C TRP A 87 -1.20 -4.08 -7.22
N VAL A 88 -0.63 -4.98 -6.43
CA VAL A 88 0.34 -4.67 -5.38
C VAL A 88 1.74 -4.99 -5.89
N GLY A 89 2.60 -3.99 -5.96
CA GLY A 89 3.96 -4.13 -6.49
C GLY A 89 4.88 -4.84 -5.49
N LEU A 90 5.36 -6.00 -5.86
CA LEU A 90 6.25 -6.83 -5.04
C LEU A 90 7.73 -6.56 -5.31
N LEU A 91 8.13 -6.48 -6.56
CA LEU A 91 9.51 -6.19 -6.99
C LEU A 91 9.50 -5.15 -8.10
N GLN A 92 10.42 -4.19 -8.03
CA GLN A 92 10.59 -3.17 -9.06
C GLN A 92 12.01 -3.19 -9.57
N ASP A 93 12.17 -2.83 -10.86
CA ASP A 93 13.44 -2.60 -11.53
C ASP A 93 14.40 -3.79 -11.42
N ARG A 94 13.97 -4.95 -11.93
CA ARG A 94 14.76 -6.20 -11.90
C ARG A 94 15.25 -6.57 -13.30
N SER A 95 16.43 -7.21 -13.38
CA SER A 95 16.92 -7.81 -14.62
C SER A 95 16.17 -9.08 -14.98
N GLU A 96 15.61 -9.75 -14.00
CA GLU A 96 14.78 -10.94 -14.10
C GLU A 96 13.99 -11.11 -12.79
N VAL A 97 12.94 -11.90 -12.81
CA VAL A 97 12.09 -12.19 -11.66
C VAL A 97 12.07 -13.68 -11.39
N THR A 98 12.42 -14.09 -10.17
CA THR A 98 12.32 -15.48 -9.72
C THR A 98 11.17 -15.62 -8.72
N PHE A 99 10.38 -16.67 -8.88
CA PHE A 99 9.33 -17.07 -7.96
C PHE A 99 9.31 -18.60 -7.81
N ARG A 100 8.73 -19.07 -6.72
CA ARG A 100 8.53 -20.50 -6.45
C ARG A 100 7.07 -20.74 -6.14
N LEU A 101 6.54 -21.85 -6.61
CA LEU A 101 5.26 -22.36 -6.18
C LEU A 101 5.45 -23.20 -4.92
N GLU A 102 4.94 -22.71 -3.78
CA GLU A 102 5.02 -23.44 -2.48
C GLU A 102 3.85 -24.39 -2.29
N ALA A 103 2.71 -24.11 -2.94
CA ALA A 103 1.55 -24.99 -2.96
C ALA A 103 0.65 -24.67 -4.15
N GLY A 104 -0.07 -25.65 -4.62
CA GLY A 104 -1.07 -25.52 -5.69
C GLY A 104 -0.47 -25.62 -7.09
N VAL A 105 -1.19 -25.04 -8.05
CA VAL A 105 -0.89 -25.12 -9.49
C VAL A 105 -1.19 -23.76 -10.11
N ALA A 106 -0.35 -23.33 -11.07
CA ALA A 106 -0.55 -22.06 -11.76
C ALA A 106 -0.21 -22.18 -13.26
N ASP A 107 -1.06 -21.60 -14.10
CA ASP A 107 -0.78 -21.40 -15.52
C ASP A 107 0.18 -20.22 -15.72
N LEU A 108 1.24 -20.43 -16.49
CA LEU A 108 2.18 -19.39 -16.90
C LEU A 108 1.82 -18.92 -18.29
N CYS A 109 1.29 -17.70 -18.40
CA CYS A 109 0.69 -17.20 -19.62
C CYS A 109 1.37 -15.92 -20.12
N LEU A 110 1.44 -15.77 -21.44
CA LEU A 110 1.80 -14.55 -22.13
C LEU A 110 0.52 -13.73 -22.35
N ASP A 111 0.43 -12.57 -21.72
CA ASP A 111 -0.86 -11.86 -21.61
C ASP A 111 -1.39 -11.33 -22.95
N GLU A 112 -0.53 -10.82 -23.83
CA GLU A 112 -0.97 -10.26 -25.12
C GLU A 112 -1.52 -11.31 -26.08
N SER A 113 -0.90 -12.50 -26.13
CA SER A 113 -1.39 -13.61 -26.96
C SER A 113 -2.43 -14.47 -26.24
N ASN A 114 -2.56 -14.30 -24.93
CA ASN A 114 -3.35 -15.15 -24.03
C ASN A 114 -2.99 -16.64 -24.17
N VAL A 115 -1.72 -16.94 -24.47
CA VAL A 115 -1.19 -18.30 -24.57
C VAL A 115 -0.49 -18.66 -23.27
N CYS A 116 -0.91 -19.78 -22.67
CA CYS A 116 -0.22 -20.33 -21.52
C CYS A 116 0.84 -21.34 -22.00
N VAL A 117 2.08 -21.08 -21.67
CA VAL A 117 3.25 -21.80 -22.16
C VAL A 117 3.67 -22.96 -21.27
N ALA A 118 3.29 -22.93 -20.01
CA ALA A 118 3.63 -23.94 -19.03
C ALA A 118 2.66 -23.97 -17.85
N LEU A 119 2.65 -25.10 -17.16
CA LEU A 119 2.00 -25.30 -15.88
C LEU A 119 3.09 -25.34 -14.80
N ALA A 120 2.99 -24.48 -13.80
CA ALA A 120 3.83 -24.51 -12.62
C ALA A 120 3.15 -25.37 -11.55
N GLU A 121 3.90 -26.28 -10.96
CA GLU A 121 3.43 -27.24 -9.95
C GLU A 121 4.13 -27.00 -8.61
N ASP A 122 3.59 -27.60 -7.57
CA ASP A 122 4.11 -27.53 -6.21
C ASP A 122 5.62 -27.88 -6.15
N GLY A 123 6.39 -27.00 -5.53
CA GLY A 123 7.84 -27.11 -5.43
C GLY A 123 8.64 -26.52 -6.57
N ASP A 124 8.02 -26.23 -7.70
CA ASP A 124 8.68 -25.65 -8.86
C ASP A 124 9.27 -24.25 -8.57
N THR A 125 10.47 -24.02 -9.08
CA THR A 125 11.08 -22.68 -9.08
C THR A 125 11.17 -22.20 -10.51
N TRP A 126 10.64 -21.02 -10.76
CA TRP A 126 10.53 -20.40 -12.07
C TRP A 126 11.22 -19.05 -12.11
N ARG A 127 11.64 -18.69 -13.31
CA ARG A 127 12.20 -17.38 -13.64
C ARG A 127 11.50 -16.82 -14.86
N PHE A 128 11.13 -15.56 -14.80
CA PHE A 128 10.71 -14.75 -15.93
C PHE A 128 11.79 -13.73 -16.26
N GLY A 129 12.20 -13.65 -17.51
CA GLY A 129 13.31 -12.79 -17.92
C GLY A 129 13.48 -12.73 -19.43
N PRO A 130 14.56 -12.07 -19.92
CA PRO A 130 14.79 -11.84 -21.33
C PRO A 130 15.07 -13.14 -22.09
N ALA A 131 14.49 -13.23 -23.31
CA ALA A 131 14.75 -14.28 -24.28
C ALA A 131 15.63 -13.82 -25.46
N GLY A 132 15.99 -12.52 -25.50
CA GLY A 132 16.65 -11.86 -26.62
C GLY A 132 15.66 -11.17 -27.56
N GLU A 133 16.16 -10.27 -28.39
CA GLU A 133 15.37 -9.53 -29.40
C GLU A 133 14.12 -8.81 -28.87
N GLY A 134 14.15 -8.37 -27.61
CA GLY A 134 13.00 -7.73 -26.96
C GLY A 134 11.90 -8.69 -26.51
N LEU A 135 12.13 -9.99 -26.60
CA LEU A 135 11.22 -11.02 -26.13
C LEU A 135 11.55 -11.46 -24.70
N CYS A 136 10.56 -12.05 -24.05
CA CYS A 136 10.64 -12.60 -22.69
C CYS A 136 10.17 -14.05 -22.65
N MET A 137 10.66 -14.78 -21.64
CA MET A 137 10.35 -16.19 -21.46
C MET A 137 10.20 -16.57 -19.99
N PHE A 138 9.44 -17.62 -19.77
CA PHE A 138 9.50 -18.40 -18.53
C PHE A 138 10.58 -19.49 -18.66
N SER A 139 11.30 -19.74 -17.58
CA SER A 139 12.26 -20.85 -17.47
C SER A 139 12.07 -21.55 -16.13
N ARG A 140 12.06 -22.88 -16.12
CA ARG A 140 11.97 -23.68 -14.91
C ARG A 140 13.36 -24.09 -14.44
N MET A 141 13.62 -24.06 -13.16
CA MET A 141 14.84 -24.58 -12.56
C MET A 141 14.83 -26.11 -12.60
N ALA A 142 15.84 -26.72 -13.22
CA ALA A 142 16.08 -28.14 -13.22
C ALA A 142 16.78 -28.60 -11.93
N GLU A 143 16.91 -29.91 -11.70
CA GLU A 143 17.53 -30.49 -10.50
C GLU A 143 19.01 -30.08 -10.32
N ASP A 144 19.71 -29.82 -11.42
CA ASP A 144 21.10 -29.35 -11.41
C ASP A 144 21.23 -27.82 -11.16
N GLY A 145 20.09 -27.13 -10.97
CA GLY A 145 20.02 -25.70 -10.75
C GLY A 145 20.06 -24.84 -12.02
N ALA A 146 20.17 -25.46 -13.19
CA ALA A 146 20.07 -24.75 -14.46
C ALA A 146 18.62 -24.34 -14.77
N TYR A 147 18.46 -23.22 -15.49
CA TYR A 147 17.13 -22.80 -15.95
C TYR A 147 16.88 -23.27 -17.39
N VAL A 148 15.82 -24.06 -17.55
CA VAL A 148 15.38 -24.58 -18.86
C VAL A 148 14.24 -23.70 -19.35
N PRO A 149 14.39 -23.06 -20.55
CA PRO A 149 13.38 -22.16 -21.11
C PRO A 149 12.19 -22.95 -21.67
N PHE A 150 11.02 -22.27 -21.68
CA PHE A 150 9.78 -22.76 -22.26
C PHE A 150 9.36 -21.85 -23.43
N GLU A 151 9.05 -22.46 -24.55
CA GLU A 151 8.51 -21.80 -25.74
C GLU A 151 6.97 -21.88 -25.78
N PRO A 152 6.29 -20.98 -26.48
CA PRO A 152 6.85 -19.86 -27.24
C PRO A 152 7.33 -18.72 -26.34
N TYR A 153 8.27 -17.90 -26.84
CA TYR A 153 8.63 -16.64 -26.25
C TYR A 153 7.63 -15.57 -26.67
N GLY A 154 7.44 -14.55 -25.87
CA GLY A 154 6.45 -13.53 -26.17
C GLY A 154 6.88 -12.14 -25.71
N THR A 155 5.95 -11.23 -25.80
CA THR A 155 6.12 -9.90 -25.23
C THR A 155 6.37 -9.99 -23.72
N CYS A 156 6.96 -8.93 -23.15
CA CYS A 156 7.34 -8.92 -21.76
C CYS A 156 6.17 -8.55 -20.83
N SER A 157 4.96 -8.95 -21.23
CA SER A 157 3.71 -8.88 -20.46
C SER A 157 3.21 -10.30 -20.22
N ALA A 158 3.28 -10.76 -18.98
CA ALA A 158 2.99 -12.13 -18.62
C ALA A 158 2.32 -12.24 -17.24
N SER A 159 1.78 -13.43 -16.97
CA SER A 159 1.14 -13.74 -15.69
C SER A 159 1.38 -15.17 -15.24
N ALA A 160 1.37 -15.39 -13.91
CA ALA A 160 1.21 -16.72 -13.32
C ALA A 160 -0.16 -16.74 -12.62
N ARG A 161 -1.09 -17.50 -13.19
CA ARG A 161 -2.51 -17.52 -12.83
C ARG A 161 -2.83 -18.74 -11.97
N PRO A 162 -3.28 -18.58 -10.72
CA PRO A 162 -3.70 -19.70 -9.90
C PRO A 162 -4.78 -20.53 -10.59
N MET A 163 -4.61 -21.86 -10.58
CA MET A 163 -5.59 -22.82 -11.11
C MET A 163 -6.33 -23.58 -10.02
N ALA A 164 -5.89 -23.43 -8.77
CA ALA A 164 -6.49 -24.07 -7.61
C ALA A 164 -6.61 -23.09 -6.44
N GLU A 165 -7.60 -23.33 -5.59
CA GLU A 165 -7.68 -22.65 -4.30
C GLU A 165 -6.40 -22.92 -3.47
N ARG A 166 -5.94 -21.88 -2.75
CA ARG A 166 -4.74 -21.92 -1.91
C ARG A 166 -3.44 -22.09 -2.70
N THR A 167 -3.36 -21.56 -3.91
CA THR A 167 -2.09 -21.44 -4.60
C THR A 167 -1.20 -20.43 -3.86
N ILE A 168 0.03 -20.83 -3.52
CA ILE A 168 0.97 -20.01 -2.74
C ILE A 168 2.23 -19.78 -3.56
N PHE A 169 2.50 -18.51 -3.85
CA PHE A 169 3.73 -18.06 -4.49
C PHE A 169 4.73 -17.56 -3.46
N ARG A 170 5.93 -18.13 -3.45
CA ARG A 170 7.07 -17.61 -2.71
C ARG A 170 7.86 -16.66 -3.59
N ILE A 171 8.15 -15.47 -3.10
CA ILE A 171 9.08 -14.53 -3.72
C ILE A 171 10.39 -14.54 -2.92
N PRO A 172 11.41 -15.31 -3.38
CA PRO A 172 12.62 -15.55 -2.57
C PRO A 172 13.33 -14.27 -2.17
N ARG A 173 13.35 -13.27 -3.07
CA ARG A 173 14.01 -11.99 -2.83
C ARG A 173 13.38 -11.16 -1.71
N LYS A 174 12.08 -11.34 -1.46
CA LYS A 174 11.36 -10.71 -0.33
C LYS A 174 11.33 -11.62 0.90
N ALA A 175 11.69 -12.88 0.77
CA ALA A 175 11.52 -13.91 1.78
C ALA A 175 10.06 -14.03 2.28
N ARG A 176 9.07 -13.70 1.42
CA ARG A 176 7.63 -13.72 1.72
C ARG A 176 6.88 -14.64 0.76
N SER A 177 5.76 -15.17 1.24
CA SER A 177 4.82 -15.97 0.46
C SER A 177 3.50 -15.24 0.34
N TYR A 178 2.88 -15.35 -0.83
CA TYR A 178 1.63 -14.66 -1.20
C TYR A 178 0.62 -15.70 -1.64
N ARG A 179 -0.63 -15.51 -1.24
CA ARG A 179 -1.72 -16.45 -1.50
C ARG A 179 -2.79 -15.79 -2.39
N ASP A 180 -3.46 -16.63 -3.18
CA ASP A 180 -4.74 -16.33 -3.83
C ASP A 180 -4.74 -15.15 -4.83
N GLY A 181 -3.57 -14.79 -5.35
CA GLY A 181 -3.45 -13.71 -6.34
C GLY A 181 -2.75 -14.17 -7.62
N THR A 182 -2.98 -13.44 -8.70
CA THR A 182 -2.25 -13.63 -9.96
C THR A 182 -0.96 -12.81 -9.95
N LEU A 183 0.19 -13.44 -10.17
CA LEU A 183 1.42 -12.71 -10.40
C LEU A 183 1.40 -12.06 -11.79
N ARG A 184 1.72 -10.76 -11.86
CA ARG A 184 1.81 -9.97 -13.08
C ARG A 184 3.24 -9.52 -13.32
N PHE A 185 3.77 -9.88 -14.48
CA PHE A 185 5.10 -9.51 -14.94
C PHE A 185 4.98 -8.42 -15.99
N ARG A 186 5.61 -7.28 -15.78
CA ARG A 186 5.61 -6.13 -16.69
C ARG A 186 7.02 -5.58 -16.81
N THR A 187 7.32 -4.97 -17.94
CA THR A 187 8.56 -4.23 -18.13
C THR A 187 8.31 -2.73 -17.97
N SER A 188 9.30 -2.06 -17.38
CA SER A 188 9.41 -0.62 -17.39
C SER A 188 9.63 -0.15 -18.83
N PRO A 189 8.84 0.82 -19.34
CA PRO A 189 8.98 1.32 -20.70
C PRO A 189 10.35 1.94 -20.98
N ALA A 190 10.93 2.65 -20.01
CA ALA A 190 12.20 3.34 -20.22
C ALA A 190 13.43 2.43 -20.02
N SER A 191 13.42 1.58 -18.99
CA SER A 191 14.60 0.76 -18.65
C SER A 191 14.57 -0.65 -19.25
N GLY A 192 13.41 -1.14 -19.67
CA GLY A 192 13.21 -2.52 -20.09
C GLY A 192 13.37 -3.54 -18.96
N ARG A 193 13.48 -3.09 -17.73
CA ARG A 193 13.62 -3.94 -16.54
C ARG A 193 12.25 -4.38 -16.04
N TYR A 194 12.22 -5.42 -15.22
CA TYR A 194 10.97 -6.08 -14.85
C TYR A 194 10.41 -5.55 -13.53
N HIS A 195 9.11 -5.37 -13.51
CA HIS A 195 8.27 -5.23 -12.32
C HIS A 195 7.49 -6.52 -12.10
N LEU A 196 7.37 -6.92 -10.85
CA LEU A 196 6.47 -7.97 -10.41
C LEU A 196 5.41 -7.36 -9.50
N SER A 197 4.16 -7.55 -9.85
CA SER A 197 3.01 -7.22 -9.01
C SER A 197 2.18 -8.47 -8.74
N ILE A 198 1.41 -8.45 -7.65
CA ILE A 198 0.35 -9.41 -7.42
C ILE A 198 -1.00 -8.73 -7.61
N GLU A 199 -1.87 -9.36 -8.37
CA GLU A 199 -3.24 -8.92 -8.62
C GLU A 199 -4.18 -9.65 -7.67
N LEU A 200 -4.96 -8.90 -6.92
CA LEU A 200 -5.84 -9.39 -5.86
C LEU A 200 -7.19 -8.66 -5.89
N GLY A 201 -8.24 -9.31 -5.42
CA GLY A 201 -9.44 -8.61 -4.97
C GLY A 201 -9.15 -7.74 -3.74
N ILE A 202 -9.95 -6.69 -3.53
CA ILE A 202 -9.75 -5.77 -2.39
C ILE A 202 -9.87 -6.52 -1.05
N GLU A 203 -10.80 -7.45 -0.92
CA GLU A 203 -11.01 -8.20 0.32
C GLU A 203 -9.87 -9.20 0.58
N ASP A 204 -9.31 -9.82 -0.47
CA ASP A 204 -8.14 -10.68 -0.36
C ASP A 204 -6.90 -9.89 0.06
N PHE A 205 -6.74 -8.68 -0.49
CA PHE A 205 -5.70 -7.76 -0.04
C PHE A 205 -5.83 -7.42 1.44
N LEU A 206 -7.04 -7.02 1.88
CA LEU A 206 -7.28 -6.66 3.28
C LEU A 206 -7.06 -7.83 4.24
N GLY A 207 -7.40 -9.07 3.81
CA GLY A 207 -7.10 -10.29 4.55
C GLY A 207 -5.61 -10.58 4.68
N GLY A 208 -4.78 -10.02 3.79
CA GLY A 208 -3.31 -10.14 3.81
C GLY A 208 -2.60 -9.01 4.57
N VAL A 209 -3.28 -7.93 4.91
CA VAL A 209 -2.71 -6.80 5.65
C VAL A 209 -2.52 -7.19 7.11
N GLN A 210 -1.27 -7.45 7.51
CA GLN A 210 -0.90 -7.86 8.88
C GLN A 210 -0.22 -6.71 9.64
N GLU A 211 -0.81 -5.53 9.59
CA GLU A 211 -0.26 -4.36 10.29
C GLU A 211 -0.55 -4.38 11.79
N LEU A 212 -1.62 -5.05 12.20
CA LEU A 212 -2.05 -5.16 13.58
C LEU A 212 -2.07 -6.62 14.04
N PRO A 213 -1.73 -6.89 15.32
CA PRO A 213 -1.90 -8.22 15.89
C PRO A 213 -3.37 -8.62 16.00
N ASP A 214 -3.72 -9.83 15.59
CA ASP A 214 -5.10 -10.36 15.56
C ASP A 214 -5.80 -10.36 16.94
N PHE A 215 -5.02 -10.34 18.02
CA PHE A 215 -5.56 -10.32 19.41
C PHE A 215 -5.94 -8.92 19.91
N TRP A 216 -5.79 -7.88 19.08
CA TRP A 216 -6.21 -6.54 19.45
C TRP A 216 -7.73 -6.41 19.46
N PRO A 217 -8.29 -5.39 20.17
CA PRO A 217 -9.75 -5.17 20.20
C PRO A 217 -10.35 -5.03 18.79
N GLY A 218 -11.49 -5.70 18.57
CA GLY A 218 -12.16 -5.71 17.25
C GLY A 218 -12.37 -4.33 16.65
N ALA A 219 -12.78 -3.34 17.46
CA ALA A 219 -12.99 -1.98 16.98
C ALA A 219 -11.71 -1.32 16.42
N SER A 220 -10.52 -1.64 16.95
CA SER A 220 -9.26 -1.14 16.40
C SER A 220 -8.89 -1.84 15.08
N LEU A 221 -9.13 -3.14 14.97
CA LEU A 221 -8.91 -3.91 13.74
C LEU A 221 -9.85 -3.46 12.62
N GLU A 222 -11.13 -3.27 12.94
CA GLU A 222 -12.12 -2.76 11.99
C GLU A 222 -11.80 -1.33 11.53
N ALA A 223 -11.37 -0.45 12.44
CA ALA A 223 -10.95 0.90 12.08
C ALA A 223 -9.76 0.87 11.11
N GLN A 224 -8.75 0.03 11.35
CA GLN A 224 -7.63 -0.16 10.44
C GLN A 224 -8.09 -0.70 9.07
N ALA A 225 -8.96 -1.70 9.05
CA ALA A 225 -9.50 -2.25 7.80
C ALA A 225 -10.23 -1.20 6.96
N VAL A 226 -11.01 -0.32 7.59
CA VAL A 226 -11.68 0.80 6.91
C VAL A 226 -10.67 1.77 6.32
N VAL A 227 -9.61 2.11 7.05
CA VAL A 227 -8.56 3.01 6.56
C VAL A 227 -7.83 2.36 5.39
N SER A 228 -7.37 1.13 5.52
CA SER A 228 -6.66 0.40 4.46
C SER A 228 -7.52 0.26 3.19
N ARG A 229 -8.81 -0.10 3.33
CA ARG A 229 -9.76 -0.13 2.20
C ARG A 229 -9.89 1.24 1.53
N THR A 230 -9.97 2.31 2.31
CA THR A 230 -10.11 3.68 1.79
C THR A 230 -8.87 4.09 1.00
N VAL A 231 -7.67 3.75 1.48
CA VAL A 231 -6.41 3.99 0.76
C VAL A 231 -6.39 3.26 -0.58
N VAL A 232 -6.73 1.96 -0.59
CA VAL A 232 -6.78 1.17 -1.83
C VAL A 232 -7.74 1.76 -2.85
N LEU A 233 -8.96 2.12 -2.43
CA LEU A 233 -9.95 2.76 -3.29
C LEU A 233 -9.48 4.11 -3.83
N SER A 234 -8.82 4.89 -2.99
CA SER A 234 -8.21 6.16 -3.40
C SER A 234 -7.18 5.94 -4.53
N ARG A 235 -6.35 4.90 -4.41
CA ARG A 235 -5.36 4.54 -5.44
C ARG A 235 -5.99 4.02 -6.73
N LEU A 236 -7.07 3.24 -6.64
CA LEU A 236 -7.83 2.83 -7.82
C LEU A 236 -8.45 4.03 -8.54
N ILE A 237 -9.03 4.97 -7.81
CA ILE A 237 -9.60 6.21 -8.38
C ILE A 237 -8.48 7.07 -9.02
N GLU A 238 -7.33 7.19 -8.37
CA GLU A 238 -6.21 8.01 -8.83
C GLU A 238 -5.53 7.44 -10.09
N HIS A 239 -5.34 6.12 -10.13
CA HIS A 239 -4.53 5.46 -11.17
C HIS A 239 -5.35 4.68 -12.19
N GLY A 240 -6.66 4.60 -12.01
CA GLY A 240 -7.55 3.80 -12.88
C GLY A 240 -7.38 2.30 -12.69
N SER A 241 -7.99 1.52 -13.57
CA SER A 241 -7.83 0.07 -13.56
C SER A 241 -6.42 -0.36 -13.98
N ALA A 242 -6.01 -1.56 -13.59
CA ALA A 242 -4.68 -2.09 -13.85
C ALA A 242 -4.28 -2.19 -15.34
N GLY A 243 -5.25 -2.15 -16.24
CA GLY A 243 -5.00 -2.10 -17.68
C GLY A 243 -4.76 -0.69 -18.23
N SER A 244 -4.96 0.35 -17.45
CA SER A 244 -4.93 1.76 -17.86
C SER A 244 -3.84 2.59 -17.18
N PHE A 245 -2.84 1.96 -16.58
CA PHE A 245 -1.70 2.67 -15.99
C PHE A 245 -1.01 3.57 -17.01
N ASP A 246 -0.77 4.81 -16.64
CA ASP A 246 0.02 5.73 -17.45
C ASP A 246 1.50 5.33 -17.51
N GLU A 247 2.28 5.96 -18.39
CA GLU A 247 3.69 5.66 -18.61
C GLU A 247 4.51 5.82 -17.32
N TRP A 248 4.23 6.86 -16.53
CA TRP A 248 4.92 7.09 -15.27
C TRP A 248 4.65 5.97 -14.26
N ARG A 249 3.41 5.52 -14.15
CA ARG A 249 3.04 4.45 -13.22
C ARG A 249 3.61 3.11 -13.66
N MET A 250 3.62 2.85 -14.97
CA MET A 250 4.27 1.68 -15.56
C MET A 250 5.79 1.68 -15.27
N GLU A 251 6.45 2.85 -15.37
CA GLU A 251 7.88 2.98 -15.06
C GLU A 251 8.15 2.82 -13.56
N TYR A 252 7.30 3.38 -12.71
CA TYR A 252 7.49 3.37 -11.26
C TYR A 252 7.33 1.99 -10.63
N CYS A 253 6.28 1.24 -10.98
CA CYS A 253 6.02 -0.07 -10.37
C CYS A 253 5.08 -0.99 -11.15
N ALA A 254 4.37 -0.51 -12.14
CA ALA A 254 3.23 -1.20 -12.76
C ALA A 254 2.25 -1.73 -11.69
N CYS A 255 1.85 -0.87 -10.75
CA CYS A 255 1.04 -1.23 -9.59
C CYS A 255 0.24 -0.04 -9.05
N HIS A 256 -0.82 -0.30 -8.27
CA HIS A 256 -1.57 0.74 -7.55
C HIS A 256 -0.82 1.19 -6.28
N LEU A 257 -0.21 0.24 -5.58
CA LEU A 257 0.57 0.46 -4.36
C LEU A 257 1.70 -0.57 -4.26
N LYS A 258 2.73 -0.30 -3.47
CA LYS A 258 3.84 -1.23 -3.25
C LYS A 258 3.70 -1.92 -1.90
N ASP A 259 4.13 -3.18 -1.84
CA ASP A 259 4.10 -4.00 -0.62
C ASP A 259 5.01 -3.48 0.52
N ASP A 260 6.03 -2.69 0.19
CA ASP A 260 6.97 -2.13 1.17
C ASP A 260 6.85 -0.60 1.27
N ASP A 261 5.79 0.00 0.76
CA ASP A 261 5.66 1.45 0.74
C ASP A 261 5.12 1.96 2.09
N PRO A 262 5.78 2.93 2.75
CA PRO A 262 5.22 3.60 3.91
C PRO A 262 3.89 4.32 3.61
N GLU A 263 3.49 4.44 2.35
CA GLU A 263 2.18 4.93 1.94
C GLU A 263 1.03 3.97 2.28
N GLN A 264 1.32 2.73 2.73
CA GLN A 264 0.30 1.74 3.12
C GLN A 264 -0.07 1.81 4.59
N SER A 265 0.71 2.50 5.41
CA SER A 265 0.51 2.57 6.87
C SER A 265 -0.19 3.85 7.32
#